data_3a5e5dd2f7ce9fdcde2c681946135c54
#
_entry.id   3a5e5dd2f7ce9fdcde2c681946135c54
#
_cell.length_a   1.000
_cell.length_b   1.000
_cell.length_c   1.000
_cell.angle_alpha   90.00
_cell.angle_beta   90.00
_cell.angle_gamma   90.00
#
_symmetry.space_group_name_H-M   'P 1'
#
loop_
_entity.id
_entity.type
_entity.pdbx_description
1 polymer ?
#
loop_
_entity_poly.entity_id
_entity_poly.type
_entity_poly.pdbx_seq_one_letter_code
_entity_poly.pdbx_strand_id
1 'polypeptide(L)'
;VIRAGRGEPGVVLEDEFGDILRKAKTGLRIGDAVLAQRSGVSPSEIAGWTAGKAAPSDDQARAIATVLRLDPGKLADAAAARWHPEVAMPADVRHHPHDPHPSNGYLFFLEDGRTAALIDPAGYPATILRAIAEGPYLLRYILVTHKHADHCDATADVARAFPTAQIVMHKADAFAIGPLASRALPIVDGDELPFGDNAQIRMVHTPGHTDGSSCFLFRSTLFSGDTLFAGSVGGAYGDKSTYADILDSVRTKLFALDDATVVMPGHGPPTTIAEEKAHNPFF
;
A
#
# COMPACT_ATOMS: atom_id res chain seq x y z
N VAL A 1 -12.71 0.98 -13.90
CA VAL A 1 -13.81 1.82 -14.46
C VAL A 1 -13.79 3.12 -13.66
N ILE A 2 -13.23 4.17 -14.26
CA ILE A 2 -13.18 5.51 -13.69
C ILE A 2 -14.61 6.01 -13.55
N ARG A 3 -15.10 6.18 -12.33
CA ARG A 3 -16.34 6.92 -12.05
C ARG A 3 -15.96 8.35 -11.66
N ALA A 4 -16.19 9.29 -12.58
CA ALA A 4 -16.08 10.71 -12.31
C ALA A 4 -17.14 11.13 -11.26
N GLY A 5 -16.71 11.41 -10.04
CA GLY A 5 -17.46 12.20 -9.07
C GLY A 5 -17.42 13.67 -9.47
N ARG A 6 -18.52 14.38 -9.27
CA ARG A 6 -18.69 15.81 -9.59
C ARG A 6 -17.90 16.66 -8.60
N GLY A 7 -16.81 17.21 -9.03
CA GLY A 7 -15.93 18.13 -8.28
C GLY A 7 -14.63 18.22 -9.05
N GLU A 8 -13.84 19.26 -8.87
CA GLU A 8 -12.48 19.36 -9.40
C GLU A 8 -11.73 18.01 -9.29
N PRO A 9 -10.71 17.66 -10.12
CA PRO A 9 -10.05 16.38 -10.05
C PRO A 9 -9.37 16.23 -8.69
N GLY A 10 -10.15 15.84 -7.67
CA GLY A 10 -9.70 15.55 -6.32
C GLY A 10 -8.84 14.30 -6.34
N VAL A 11 -7.91 14.23 -5.43
CA VAL A 11 -7.11 13.02 -5.15
C VAL A 11 -8.07 11.87 -4.88
N VAL A 12 -8.00 10.82 -5.70
CA VAL A 12 -8.85 9.63 -5.54
C VAL A 12 -8.16 8.68 -4.57
N LEU A 13 -8.79 8.42 -3.43
CA LEU A 13 -8.34 7.39 -2.49
C LEU A 13 -8.52 5.99 -3.11
N GLU A 14 -7.70 5.03 -2.70
CA GLU A 14 -7.87 3.62 -3.09
C GLU A 14 -9.19 3.06 -2.58
N ASP A 15 -9.48 3.32 -1.31
CA ASP A 15 -10.67 2.80 -0.63
C ASP A 15 -11.70 3.90 -0.34
N GLU A 16 -12.91 3.65 -0.77
CA GLU A 16 -14.08 4.37 -0.30
C GLU A 16 -14.64 3.70 0.98
N PHE A 17 -15.63 4.33 1.62
CA PHE A 17 -16.28 3.80 2.82
C PHE A 17 -16.70 2.32 2.69
N GLY A 18 -17.23 1.92 1.53
CA GLY A 18 -17.66 0.54 1.26
C GLY A 18 -16.51 -0.47 1.29
N ASP A 19 -15.32 -0.06 0.87
CA ASP A 19 -14.12 -0.90 0.85
C ASP A 19 -13.56 -1.08 2.26
N ILE A 20 -13.48 0.00 3.03
CA ILE A 20 -13.13 -0.01 4.46
C ILE A 20 -14.05 -0.97 5.22
N LEU A 21 -15.36 -0.85 4.98
CA LEU A 21 -16.36 -1.70 5.59
C LEU A 21 -16.14 -3.19 5.25
N ARG A 22 -15.87 -3.48 3.97
CA ARG A 22 -15.63 -4.85 3.48
C ARG A 22 -14.38 -5.45 4.11
N LYS A 23 -13.28 -4.69 4.16
CA LYS A 23 -12.01 -5.13 4.76
C LYS A 23 -12.17 -5.45 6.24
N ALA A 24 -12.78 -4.54 7.01
CA ALA A 24 -13.00 -4.75 8.45
C ALA A 24 -13.95 -5.91 8.75
N LYS A 25 -15.06 -6.02 8.02
CA LYS A 25 -16.01 -7.15 8.14
C LYS A 25 -15.32 -8.50 7.87
N THR A 26 -14.58 -8.59 6.76
CA THR A 26 -13.86 -9.80 6.37
C THR A 26 -12.81 -10.15 7.41
N GLY A 27 -12.01 -9.18 7.82
CA GLY A 27 -10.95 -9.37 8.81
C GLY A 27 -11.45 -9.82 10.18
N LEU A 28 -12.58 -9.28 10.62
CA LEU A 28 -13.23 -9.65 11.89
C LEU A 28 -14.19 -10.84 11.76
N ARG A 29 -14.42 -11.36 10.53
CA ARG A 29 -15.39 -12.41 10.23
C ARG A 29 -16.81 -12.07 10.70
N ILE A 30 -17.22 -10.82 10.53
CA ILE A 30 -18.54 -10.31 10.89
C ILE A 30 -19.41 -10.26 9.65
N GLY A 31 -20.46 -11.07 9.60
CA GLY A 31 -21.45 -11.06 8.52
C GLY A 31 -22.46 -9.90 8.67
N ASP A 32 -23.13 -9.53 7.56
CA ASP A 32 -24.06 -8.40 7.51
C ASP A 32 -25.20 -8.49 8.53
N ALA A 33 -25.74 -9.68 8.77
CA ALA A 33 -26.80 -9.88 9.74
C ALA A 33 -26.34 -9.56 11.19
N VAL A 34 -25.12 -9.95 11.56
CA VAL A 34 -24.55 -9.66 12.87
C VAL A 34 -24.22 -8.17 12.99
N LEU A 35 -23.66 -7.59 11.92
CA LEU A 35 -23.36 -6.16 11.88
C LEU A 35 -24.64 -5.33 12.03
N ALA A 36 -25.70 -5.66 11.30
CA ALA A 36 -26.99 -4.99 11.36
C ALA A 36 -27.61 -5.10 12.76
N GLN A 37 -27.64 -6.30 13.34
CA GLN A 37 -28.18 -6.52 14.67
C GLN A 37 -27.47 -5.69 15.75
N ARG A 38 -26.12 -5.60 15.66
CA ARG A 38 -25.32 -4.90 16.68
C ARG A 38 -25.25 -3.41 16.51
N SER A 39 -25.32 -2.91 15.27
CA SER A 39 -25.26 -1.47 14.97
C SER A 39 -26.62 -0.80 14.95
N GLY A 40 -27.72 -1.56 14.86
CA GLY A 40 -29.06 -1.02 14.66
C GLY A 40 -29.32 -0.51 13.24
N VAL A 41 -28.40 -0.71 12.31
CA VAL A 41 -28.53 -0.34 10.90
C VAL A 41 -29.14 -1.50 10.10
N SER A 42 -30.01 -1.20 9.14
CA SER A 42 -30.65 -2.26 8.37
C SER A 42 -29.67 -2.99 7.44
N PRO A 43 -29.86 -4.30 7.17
CA PRO A 43 -29.02 -5.04 6.23
C PRO A 43 -29.01 -4.46 4.81
N SER A 44 -30.12 -3.85 4.38
CA SER A 44 -30.23 -3.21 3.06
C SER A 44 -29.37 -1.95 2.95
N GLU A 45 -29.27 -1.15 4.00
CA GLU A 45 -28.39 0.01 4.06
C GLU A 45 -26.93 -0.42 4.01
N ILE A 46 -26.52 -1.39 4.83
CA ILE A 46 -25.17 -1.95 4.84
C ILE A 46 -24.78 -2.48 3.44
N ALA A 47 -25.69 -3.22 2.79
CA ALA A 47 -25.46 -3.72 1.44
C ALA A 47 -25.35 -2.57 0.41
N GLY A 48 -26.15 -1.53 0.56
CA GLY A 48 -26.11 -0.33 -0.29
C GLY A 48 -24.77 0.41 -0.18
N TRP A 49 -24.26 0.58 1.04
CA TRP A 49 -22.96 1.23 1.30
C TRP A 49 -21.78 0.38 0.82
N THR A 50 -21.81 -0.93 1.07
CA THR A 50 -20.78 -1.86 0.58
C THR A 50 -20.71 -1.89 -0.95
N ALA A 51 -21.83 -1.60 -1.62
CA ALA A 51 -21.89 -1.50 -3.08
C ALA A 51 -21.63 -0.08 -3.62
N GLY A 52 -21.28 0.90 -2.80
CA GLY A 52 -21.03 2.29 -3.18
C GLY A 52 -22.26 3.01 -3.74
N LYS A 53 -23.49 2.56 -3.39
CA LYS A 53 -24.75 3.14 -3.91
C LYS A 53 -25.27 4.29 -3.04
N ALA A 54 -24.83 4.35 -1.80
CA ALA A 54 -25.23 5.36 -0.84
C ALA A 54 -24.12 5.54 0.19
N ALA A 55 -24.18 6.62 0.98
CA ALA A 55 -23.33 6.85 2.13
C ALA A 55 -24.19 6.85 3.41
N PRO A 56 -23.63 6.45 4.57
CA PRO A 56 -24.31 6.54 5.85
C PRO A 56 -24.38 7.99 6.35
N SER A 57 -25.26 8.24 7.32
CA SER A 57 -25.12 9.42 8.18
C SER A 57 -23.94 9.25 9.15
N ASP A 58 -23.48 10.34 9.76
CA ASP A 58 -22.41 10.30 10.77
C ASP A 58 -22.75 9.34 11.92
N ASP A 59 -23.97 9.36 12.42
CA ASP A 59 -24.42 8.48 13.52
C ASP A 59 -24.38 7.01 13.10
N GLN A 60 -24.81 6.71 11.88
CA GLN A 60 -24.77 5.36 11.33
C GLN A 60 -23.32 4.88 11.12
N ALA A 61 -22.43 5.73 10.60
CA ALA A 61 -21.02 5.43 10.44
C ALA A 61 -20.35 5.14 11.80
N ARG A 62 -20.65 5.95 12.84
CA ARG A 62 -20.13 5.75 14.20
C ARG A 62 -20.66 4.46 14.83
N ALA A 63 -21.93 4.12 14.61
CA ALA A 63 -22.52 2.88 15.11
C ALA A 63 -21.84 1.63 14.48
N ILE A 64 -21.61 1.67 13.17
CA ILE A 64 -20.89 0.63 12.44
C ILE A 64 -19.43 0.51 12.91
N ALA A 65 -18.73 1.64 13.05
CA ALA A 65 -17.35 1.68 13.52
C ALA A 65 -17.17 0.98 14.86
N THR A 66 -18.06 1.22 15.80
CA THR A 66 -18.04 0.59 17.13
C THR A 66 -18.07 -0.94 17.03
N VAL A 67 -18.92 -1.50 16.17
CA VAL A 67 -19.04 -2.96 15.97
C VAL A 67 -17.80 -3.52 15.28
N LEU A 68 -17.24 -2.78 14.34
CA LEU A 68 -16.07 -3.19 13.53
C LEU A 68 -14.73 -2.81 14.18
N ARG A 69 -14.75 -2.25 15.39
CA ARG A 69 -13.54 -1.82 16.11
C ARG A 69 -12.69 -0.82 15.31
N LEU A 70 -13.35 0.02 14.52
CA LEU A 70 -12.77 1.15 13.83
C LEU A 70 -12.94 2.42 14.68
N ASP A 71 -12.14 3.46 14.39
CA ASP A 71 -12.35 4.78 15.03
C ASP A 71 -13.65 5.40 14.52
N PRO A 72 -14.61 5.73 15.42
CA PRO A 72 -15.91 6.24 15.00
C PRO A 72 -15.87 7.62 14.35
N GLY A 73 -14.95 8.48 14.77
CA GLY A 73 -14.79 9.82 14.20
C GLY A 73 -14.23 9.75 12.78
N LYS A 74 -13.11 9.06 12.64
CA LYS A 74 -12.40 8.91 11.36
C LYS A 74 -13.26 8.15 10.33
N LEU A 75 -14.04 7.14 10.77
CA LEU A 75 -14.92 6.44 9.85
C LEU A 75 -16.09 7.31 9.37
N ALA A 76 -16.62 8.18 10.23
CA ALA A 76 -17.64 9.15 9.83
C ALA A 76 -17.05 10.19 8.83
N ASP A 77 -15.82 10.62 9.04
CA ASP A 77 -15.13 11.53 8.12
C ASP A 77 -14.85 10.87 6.78
N ALA A 78 -14.41 9.61 6.76
CA ALA A 78 -14.25 8.83 5.54
C ALA A 78 -15.57 8.64 4.78
N ALA A 79 -16.67 8.33 5.49
CA ALA A 79 -18.00 8.19 4.89
C ALA A 79 -18.50 9.46 4.22
N ALA A 80 -18.15 10.63 4.75
CA ALA A 80 -18.52 11.93 4.24
C ALA A 80 -17.47 12.58 3.32
N ALA A 81 -16.38 11.84 3.00
CA ALA A 81 -15.24 12.32 2.21
C ALA A 81 -14.70 13.69 2.70
N ARG A 82 -14.56 13.85 4.03
CA ARG A 82 -14.10 15.10 4.65
C ARG A 82 -12.59 15.30 4.63
N TRP A 83 -11.85 14.24 4.34
CA TRP A 83 -10.39 14.26 4.34
C TRP A 83 -9.82 13.63 3.07
N HIS A 84 -8.78 14.25 2.56
CA HIS A 84 -7.90 13.75 1.51
C HIS A 84 -6.47 14.20 1.82
N PRO A 85 -5.45 13.35 1.62
CA PRO A 85 -4.07 13.75 1.84
C PRO A 85 -3.62 14.77 0.79
N GLU A 86 -2.97 15.83 1.22
CA GLU A 86 -2.33 16.83 0.36
C GLU A 86 -0.80 16.69 0.48
N VAL A 87 -0.27 15.57 0.03
CA VAL A 87 1.15 15.23 0.17
C VAL A 87 1.84 15.24 -1.18
N ALA A 88 2.87 16.07 -1.30
CA ALA A 88 3.69 16.12 -2.49
C ALA A 88 4.63 14.90 -2.56
N MET A 89 4.83 14.39 -3.77
CA MET A 89 5.82 13.34 -4.01
C MET A 89 7.23 13.88 -3.76
N PRO A 90 8.11 13.13 -3.06
CA PRO A 90 9.51 13.52 -2.88
C PRO A 90 10.23 13.71 -4.21
N ALA A 91 11.13 14.71 -4.28
CA ALA A 91 11.81 15.08 -5.53
C ALA A 91 12.72 13.98 -6.10
N ASP A 92 13.17 13.07 -5.24
CA ASP A 92 13.99 11.89 -5.58
C ASP A 92 13.16 10.64 -5.88
N VAL A 93 11.83 10.77 -6.01
CA VAL A 93 10.89 9.69 -6.36
C VAL A 93 10.16 10.03 -7.64
N ARG A 94 10.02 9.05 -8.52
CA ARG A 94 9.13 9.10 -9.69
C ARG A 94 8.09 8.02 -9.58
N HIS A 95 6.84 8.41 -9.65
CA HIS A 95 5.71 7.49 -9.74
C HIS A 95 5.68 6.81 -11.10
N HIS A 96 5.45 5.52 -11.07
CA HIS A 96 5.28 4.69 -12.24
C HIS A 96 3.97 3.90 -12.11
N PRO A 97 2.84 4.47 -12.57
CA PRO A 97 1.57 3.76 -12.50
C PRO A 97 1.61 2.53 -13.41
N HIS A 98 1.07 1.44 -12.93
CA HIS A 98 1.00 0.21 -13.70
C HIS A 98 -0.23 0.20 -14.61
N ASP A 99 -0.05 -0.24 -15.85
CA ASP A 99 -1.14 -0.46 -16.79
C ASP A 99 -1.03 -1.94 -17.25
N PRO A 100 -2.09 -2.72 -17.16
CA PRO A 100 -3.48 -2.37 -16.86
C PRO A 100 -3.87 -2.43 -15.37
N HIS A 101 -2.92 -2.61 -14.46
CA HIS A 101 -3.18 -2.71 -13.03
C HIS A 101 -3.43 -1.33 -12.40
N PRO A 102 -4.30 -1.20 -11.39
CA PRO A 102 -4.50 0.05 -10.66
C PRO A 102 -3.45 0.30 -9.56
N SER A 103 -2.30 -0.40 -9.61
CA SER A 103 -1.25 -0.35 -8.59
C SER A 103 -0.14 0.64 -8.95
N ASN A 104 0.69 0.95 -7.97
CA ASN A 104 1.77 1.91 -8.07
C ASN A 104 3.14 1.22 -8.01
N GLY A 105 4.01 1.55 -8.95
CA GLY A 105 5.45 1.35 -8.86
C GLY A 105 6.19 2.67 -8.69
N TYR A 106 7.41 2.60 -8.19
CA TYR A 106 8.20 3.80 -7.96
C TYR A 106 9.66 3.59 -8.36
N LEU A 107 10.21 4.55 -9.08
CA LEU A 107 11.65 4.66 -9.28
C LEU A 107 12.17 5.77 -8.37
N PHE A 108 13.13 5.45 -7.51
CA PHE A 108 13.78 6.45 -6.67
C PHE A 108 15.30 6.40 -6.81
N PHE A 109 15.96 7.51 -6.52
CA PHE A 109 17.37 7.67 -6.83
C PHE A 109 18.12 8.49 -5.79
N LEU A 110 19.43 8.31 -5.81
CA LEU A 110 20.36 9.12 -5.03
C LEU A 110 20.49 10.53 -5.60
N GLU A 111 21.12 11.41 -4.80
CA GLU A 111 21.43 12.79 -5.18
C GLU A 111 22.35 12.89 -6.41
N ASP A 112 23.09 11.82 -6.73
CA ASP A 112 23.88 11.73 -7.98
C ASP A 112 23.00 11.70 -9.24
N GLY A 113 21.68 11.54 -9.07
CA GLY A 113 20.69 11.43 -10.14
C GLY A 113 20.88 10.20 -11.05
N ARG A 114 21.72 9.23 -10.65
CA ARG A 114 22.11 8.07 -11.46
C ARG A 114 21.82 6.74 -10.77
N THR A 115 22.24 6.60 -9.52
CA THR A 115 21.99 5.37 -8.75
C THR A 115 20.54 5.28 -8.39
N ALA A 116 19.84 4.25 -8.89
CA ALA A 116 18.40 4.10 -8.76
C ALA A 116 17.98 2.73 -8.20
N ALA A 117 16.80 2.70 -7.59
CA ALA A 117 16.09 1.48 -7.24
C ALA A 117 14.65 1.55 -7.71
N LEU A 118 14.08 0.41 -8.09
CA LEU A 118 12.71 0.27 -8.57
C LEU A 118 11.90 -0.51 -7.54
N ILE A 119 10.77 0.02 -7.17
CA ILE A 119 9.75 -0.64 -6.32
C ILE A 119 8.67 -1.23 -7.22
N ASP A 120 8.32 -2.48 -6.97
CA ASP A 120 7.16 -3.19 -7.52
C ASP A 120 7.03 -3.08 -9.05
N PRO A 121 7.87 -3.78 -9.81
CA PRO A 121 7.77 -3.81 -11.27
C PRO A 121 6.57 -4.66 -11.71
N ALA A 122 5.50 -4.01 -12.16
CA ALA A 122 4.30 -4.70 -12.66
C ALA A 122 3.70 -4.02 -13.90
N GLY A 123 2.73 -4.68 -14.52
CA GLY A 123 2.06 -4.21 -15.73
C GLY A 123 2.93 -4.33 -16.98
N TYR A 124 2.79 -3.39 -17.91
CA TYR A 124 3.50 -3.45 -19.19
C TYR A 124 5.01 -3.18 -19.05
N PRO A 125 5.88 -4.19 -19.22
CA PRO A 125 7.32 -4.03 -19.01
C PRO A 125 7.93 -2.93 -19.88
N ALA A 126 7.44 -2.75 -21.11
CA ALA A 126 7.95 -1.73 -22.03
C ALA A 126 7.89 -0.31 -21.47
N THR A 127 6.87 0.00 -20.68
CA THR A 127 6.69 1.32 -20.04
C THR A 127 7.75 1.54 -18.96
N ILE A 128 7.96 0.52 -18.12
CA ILE A 128 9.01 0.53 -17.07
C ILE A 128 10.39 0.67 -17.68
N LEU A 129 10.70 -0.19 -18.66
CA LEU A 129 12.00 -0.21 -19.31
C LEU A 129 12.32 1.12 -19.99
N ARG A 130 11.32 1.73 -20.64
CA ARG A 130 11.48 3.07 -21.25
C ARG A 130 11.75 4.13 -20.19
N ALA A 131 10.97 4.17 -19.10
CA ALA A 131 11.16 5.15 -18.03
C ALA A 131 12.57 5.06 -17.40
N ILE A 132 13.12 3.85 -17.26
CA ILE A 132 14.49 3.67 -16.78
C ILE A 132 15.51 4.08 -17.85
N ALA A 133 15.28 3.73 -19.14
CA ALA A 133 16.21 4.01 -20.24
C ALA A 133 16.26 5.51 -20.64
N GLU A 134 15.22 6.27 -20.38
CA GLU A 134 15.17 7.72 -20.64
C GLU A 134 16.04 8.54 -19.67
N GLY A 135 16.49 7.95 -18.56
CA GLY A 135 17.37 8.60 -17.60
C GLY A 135 18.77 7.99 -17.58
N PRO A 136 19.71 8.63 -16.90
CA PRO A 136 21.09 8.12 -16.75
C PRO A 136 21.20 7.03 -15.68
N TYR A 137 20.13 6.26 -15.43
CA TYR A 137 19.99 5.42 -14.25
C TYR A 137 20.83 4.15 -14.31
N LEU A 138 21.55 3.89 -13.22
CA LEU A 138 22.17 2.62 -12.89
C LEU A 138 21.25 1.92 -11.89
N LEU A 139 20.40 1.02 -12.37
CA LEU A 139 19.48 0.28 -11.52
C LEU A 139 20.25 -0.67 -10.61
N ARG A 140 20.27 -0.39 -9.32
CA ARG A 140 20.95 -1.17 -8.30
C ARG A 140 20.07 -2.28 -7.74
N TYR A 141 18.81 -1.95 -7.46
CA TYR A 141 17.86 -2.87 -6.86
C TYR A 141 16.53 -2.89 -7.60
N ILE A 142 15.93 -4.08 -7.63
CA ILE A 142 14.53 -4.35 -7.94
C ILE A 142 13.92 -4.84 -6.63
N LEU A 143 13.14 -4.01 -5.98
CA LEU A 143 12.54 -4.22 -4.67
C LEU A 143 11.07 -4.63 -4.85
N VAL A 144 10.68 -5.79 -4.37
CA VAL A 144 9.32 -6.29 -4.48
C VAL A 144 8.71 -6.37 -3.10
N THR A 145 7.62 -5.63 -2.88
CA THR A 145 6.98 -5.52 -1.57
C THR A 145 6.27 -6.81 -1.17
N HIS A 146 5.59 -7.47 -2.12
CA HIS A 146 4.84 -8.69 -1.88
C HIS A 146 4.53 -9.49 -3.16
N LYS A 147 3.84 -10.62 -3.02
CA LYS A 147 3.67 -11.66 -4.06
C LYS A 147 2.60 -11.40 -5.12
N HIS A 148 1.74 -10.39 -4.99
CA HIS A 148 0.65 -10.20 -5.94
C HIS A 148 1.15 -9.75 -7.31
N ALA A 149 0.47 -10.23 -8.36
CA ALA A 149 0.92 -10.04 -9.74
C ALA A 149 1.02 -8.56 -10.12
N ASP A 150 0.09 -7.75 -9.66
CA ASP A 150 0.08 -6.30 -9.87
C ASP A 150 1.21 -5.54 -9.17
N HIS A 151 2.12 -6.26 -8.47
CA HIS A 151 3.35 -5.71 -7.88
C HIS A 151 4.62 -6.40 -8.39
N CYS A 152 4.52 -7.58 -9.03
CA CYS A 152 5.73 -8.35 -9.36
C CYS A 152 5.75 -9.02 -10.74
N ASP A 153 4.71 -8.94 -11.55
CA ASP A 153 4.61 -9.70 -12.80
C ASP A 153 5.62 -9.27 -13.88
N ALA A 154 6.11 -8.02 -13.86
CA ALA A 154 7.15 -7.54 -14.76
C ALA A 154 8.60 -7.72 -14.24
N THR A 155 8.78 -8.29 -13.02
CA THR A 155 10.11 -8.47 -12.41
C THR A 155 11.09 -9.21 -13.35
N ALA A 156 10.61 -10.23 -14.06
CA ALA A 156 11.46 -11.02 -14.94
C ALA A 156 11.97 -10.23 -16.15
N ASP A 157 11.14 -9.37 -16.71
CA ASP A 157 11.52 -8.54 -17.86
C ASP A 157 12.52 -7.46 -17.47
N VAL A 158 12.29 -6.82 -16.31
CA VAL A 158 13.21 -5.82 -15.77
C VAL A 158 14.55 -6.45 -15.40
N ALA A 159 14.55 -7.61 -14.72
CA ALA A 159 15.80 -8.32 -14.36
C ALA A 159 16.58 -8.82 -15.59
N ARG A 160 15.90 -9.11 -16.70
CA ARG A 160 16.55 -9.46 -17.97
C ARG A 160 17.21 -8.26 -18.61
N ALA A 161 16.56 -7.11 -18.59
CA ALA A 161 17.08 -5.86 -19.15
C ALA A 161 18.22 -5.25 -18.31
N PHE A 162 18.16 -5.44 -16.99
CA PHE A 162 19.13 -4.93 -16.02
C PHE A 162 19.75 -6.08 -15.21
N PRO A 163 20.60 -6.92 -15.82
CA PRO A 163 21.10 -8.16 -15.20
C PRO A 163 21.99 -7.94 -13.97
N THR A 164 22.53 -6.75 -13.81
CA THR A 164 23.34 -6.34 -12.64
C THR A 164 22.50 -5.86 -11.45
N ALA A 165 21.22 -5.55 -11.69
CA ALA A 165 20.31 -5.17 -10.61
C ALA A 165 20.00 -6.36 -9.72
N GLN A 166 20.08 -6.15 -8.41
CA GLN A 166 19.79 -7.19 -7.43
C GLN A 166 18.30 -7.21 -7.12
N ILE A 167 17.66 -8.37 -7.23
CA ILE A 167 16.27 -8.56 -6.83
C ILE A 167 16.25 -8.73 -5.31
N VAL A 168 15.33 -8.05 -4.66
CA VAL A 168 15.12 -8.09 -3.21
C VAL A 168 13.64 -8.34 -2.94
N MET A 169 13.35 -9.42 -2.23
CA MET A 169 11.99 -9.82 -1.88
C MET A 169 12.01 -10.71 -0.65
N HIS A 170 11.02 -10.59 0.22
CA HIS A 170 10.93 -11.46 1.39
C HIS A 170 10.72 -12.93 0.97
N LYS A 171 11.44 -13.84 1.63
CA LYS A 171 11.47 -15.28 1.28
C LYS A 171 10.10 -15.96 1.26
N ALA A 172 9.16 -15.49 2.10
CA ALA A 172 7.82 -16.07 2.17
C ALA A 172 7.01 -15.86 0.89
N ASP A 173 7.30 -14.78 0.15
CA ASP A 173 6.60 -14.41 -1.08
C ASP A 173 7.44 -14.64 -2.36
N ALA A 174 8.74 -14.95 -2.23
CA ALA A 174 9.68 -15.04 -3.35
C ALA A 174 9.27 -16.07 -4.41
N PHE A 175 8.45 -17.06 -4.09
CA PHE A 175 7.95 -18.04 -5.06
C PHE A 175 7.16 -17.38 -6.22
N ALA A 176 6.58 -16.20 -6.00
CA ALA A 176 5.78 -15.50 -7.01
C ALA A 176 6.61 -15.05 -8.23
N ILE A 177 7.91 -14.79 -8.05
CA ILE A 177 8.81 -14.44 -9.15
C ILE A 177 9.45 -15.67 -9.85
N GLY A 178 8.89 -16.86 -9.60
CA GLY A 178 9.26 -18.10 -10.28
C GLY A 178 10.75 -18.44 -10.18
N PRO A 179 11.42 -18.77 -11.30
CA PRO A 179 12.84 -19.15 -11.29
C PRO A 179 13.78 -18.07 -10.72
N LEU A 180 13.37 -16.81 -10.70
CA LEU A 180 14.15 -15.71 -10.13
C LEU A 180 14.21 -15.74 -8.61
N ALA A 181 13.34 -16.50 -7.94
CA ALA A 181 13.37 -16.66 -6.50
C ALA A 181 14.75 -17.09 -5.96
N SER A 182 15.48 -17.94 -6.72
CA SER A 182 16.83 -18.37 -6.36
C SER A 182 17.90 -17.27 -6.50
N ARG A 183 17.58 -16.17 -7.20
CA ARG A 183 18.45 -15.00 -7.39
C ARG A 183 18.08 -13.85 -6.46
N ALA A 184 16.90 -13.92 -5.84
CA ALA A 184 16.47 -12.90 -4.90
C ALA A 184 17.35 -12.93 -3.65
N LEU A 185 17.79 -11.75 -3.21
CA LEU A 185 18.47 -11.60 -1.94
C LEU A 185 17.45 -11.92 -0.83
N PRO A 186 17.71 -12.94 0.01
CA PRO A 186 16.85 -13.21 1.14
C PRO A 186 17.02 -12.10 2.18
N ILE A 187 15.94 -11.40 2.46
CA ILE A 187 15.91 -10.32 3.45
C ILE A 187 15.01 -10.68 4.62
N VAL A 188 15.33 -10.14 5.77
CA VAL A 188 14.56 -10.24 7.01
C VAL A 188 14.29 -8.85 7.59
N ASP A 189 13.41 -8.79 8.59
CA ASP A 189 13.05 -7.54 9.25
C ASP A 189 14.27 -6.79 9.80
N GLY A 190 14.40 -5.53 9.44
CA GLY A 190 15.48 -4.66 9.87
C GLY A 190 16.75 -4.69 9.02
N ASP A 191 16.82 -5.55 7.99
CA ASP A 191 17.96 -5.57 7.07
C ASP A 191 18.12 -4.21 6.36
N GLU A 192 19.39 -3.81 6.21
CA GLU A 192 19.78 -2.57 5.55
C GLU A 192 20.58 -2.89 4.27
N LEU A 193 20.07 -2.44 3.14
CA LEU A 193 20.70 -2.59 1.84
C LEU A 193 21.55 -1.36 1.53
N PRO A 194 22.86 -1.48 1.28
CA PRO A 194 23.71 -0.36 0.91
C PRO A 194 23.22 0.30 -0.40
N PHE A 195 22.94 1.60 -0.36
CA PHE A 195 22.47 2.36 -1.51
C PHE A 195 23.31 3.62 -1.70
N GLY A 196 24.44 3.48 -2.43
CA GLY A 196 25.50 4.46 -2.51
C GLY A 196 26.44 4.44 -1.30
N ASP A 197 27.27 5.47 -1.19
CA ASP A 197 28.35 5.49 -0.20
C ASP A 197 27.86 5.75 1.24
N ASN A 198 26.78 6.53 1.39
CA ASN A 198 26.32 7.02 2.69
C ASN A 198 24.80 6.86 2.89
N ALA A 199 24.13 6.03 2.10
CA ALA A 199 22.70 5.80 2.22
C ALA A 199 22.39 4.30 2.25
N GLN A 200 21.27 3.98 2.88
CA GLN A 200 20.78 2.61 3.04
C GLN A 200 19.27 2.58 2.79
N ILE A 201 18.78 1.45 2.30
CA ILE A 201 17.36 1.14 2.22
C ILE A 201 17.09 0.12 3.32
N ARG A 202 16.25 0.46 4.29
CA ARG A 202 15.86 -0.46 5.36
C ARG A 202 14.60 -1.22 4.98
N MET A 203 14.64 -2.53 5.10
CA MET A 203 13.46 -3.37 4.99
C MET A 203 12.72 -3.44 6.32
N VAL A 204 11.41 -3.30 6.27
CA VAL A 204 10.49 -3.48 7.40
C VAL A 204 9.50 -4.57 7.02
N HIS A 205 9.61 -5.75 7.62
CA HIS A 205 8.66 -6.84 7.39
C HIS A 205 7.32 -6.53 8.06
N THR A 206 6.26 -6.47 7.26
CA THR A 206 4.91 -6.06 7.68
C THR A 206 3.88 -7.13 7.28
N PRO A 207 3.94 -8.34 7.88
CA PRO A 207 2.99 -9.40 7.52
C PRO A 207 1.55 -8.98 7.81
N GLY A 208 0.61 -9.53 7.02
CA GLY A 208 -0.82 -9.27 7.17
C GLY A 208 -1.55 -9.31 5.85
N HIS A 209 -1.17 -8.45 4.89
CA HIS A 209 -1.69 -8.50 3.53
C HIS A 209 -1.23 -9.80 2.84
N THR A 210 0.06 -10.09 2.90
CA THR A 210 0.65 -11.41 2.60
C THR A 210 1.61 -11.81 3.71
N ASP A 211 2.10 -13.06 3.69
CA ASP A 211 3.07 -13.54 4.68
C ASP A 211 4.45 -12.89 4.52
N GLY A 212 4.77 -12.45 3.31
CA GLY A 212 6.04 -11.80 2.97
C GLY A 212 5.93 -10.28 2.78
N SER A 213 4.77 -9.66 3.02
CA SER A 213 4.60 -8.21 2.86
C SER A 213 5.69 -7.44 3.59
N SER A 214 6.31 -6.51 2.88
CA SER A 214 7.45 -5.75 3.36
C SER A 214 7.37 -4.32 2.85
N CYS A 215 7.74 -3.38 3.69
CA CYS A 215 7.94 -1.99 3.31
C CYS A 215 9.43 -1.71 3.15
N PHE A 216 9.76 -0.75 2.31
CA PHE A 216 11.14 -0.28 2.12
C PHE A 216 11.23 1.19 2.53
N LEU A 217 12.06 1.47 3.53
CA LEU A 217 12.29 2.83 4.02
C LEU A 217 13.61 3.36 3.45
N PHE A 218 13.53 4.44 2.71
CA PHE A 218 14.66 5.20 2.22
C PHE A 218 14.57 6.63 2.73
N ARG A 219 15.50 7.02 3.61
CA ARG A 219 15.49 8.32 4.30
C ARG A 219 14.14 8.54 5.02
N SER A 220 13.40 9.58 4.64
CA SER A 220 12.04 9.88 5.15
C SER A 220 10.92 9.42 4.22
N THR A 221 11.18 8.50 3.29
CA THR A 221 10.19 7.96 2.36
C THR A 221 9.99 6.47 2.60
N LEU A 222 8.76 6.06 2.88
CA LEU A 222 8.35 4.68 3.10
C LEU A 222 7.54 4.18 1.90
N PHE A 223 8.04 3.19 1.18
CA PHE A 223 7.27 2.46 0.18
C PHE A 223 6.54 1.31 0.88
N SER A 224 5.24 1.47 1.09
CA SER A 224 4.48 0.58 1.97
C SER A 224 3.87 -0.63 1.28
N GLY A 225 3.93 -0.71 -0.06
CA GLY A 225 3.16 -1.71 -0.79
C GLY A 225 1.71 -1.70 -0.30
N ASP A 226 1.15 -2.88 -0.09
CA ASP A 226 -0.24 -3.05 0.35
C ASP A 226 -0.39 -3.21 1.88
N THR A 227 0.53 -2.62 2.64
CA THR A 227 0.41 -2.60 4.10
C THR A 227 -0.42 -1.40 4.57
N LEU A 228 -0.10 -0.19 4.11
CA LEU A 228 -0.74 1.06 4.55
C LEU A 228 -1.07 1.92 3.33
N PHE A 229 -2.32 2.32 3.20
CA PHE A 229 -2.83 3.25 2.18
C PHE A 229 -3.29 4.55 2.83
N ALA A 230 -3.50 5.58 2.03
CA ALA A 230 -4.14 6.79 2.49
C ALA A 230 -5.57 6.50 2.99
N GLY A 231 -5.77 6.63 4.30
CA GLY A 231 -7.04 6.38 4.98
C GLY A 231 -7.45 4.92 5.08
N SER A 232 -6.57 3.96 4.75
CA SER A 232 -6.91 2.55 4.78
C SER A 232 -5.68 1.63 4.98
N VAL A 233 -5.92 0.33 4.90
CA VAL A 233 -4.90 -0.74 4.90
C VAL A 233 -5.21 -1.75 3.80
N GLY A 234 -4.25 -2.55 3.38
CA GLY A 234 -4.48 -3.66 2.46
C GLY A 234 -5.46 -4.70 2.99
N GLY A 235 -6.06 -5.47 2.12
CA GLY A 235 -6.82 -6.66 2.51
C GLY A 235 -5.89 -7.75 3.06
N ALA A 236 -6.39 -8.65 3.90
CA ALA A 236 -5.59 -9.75 4.43
C ALA A 236 -5.76 -11.00 3.56
N TYR A 237 -4.73 -11.36 2.82
CA TYR A 237 -4.69 -12.50 1.89
C TYR A 237 -3.48 -13.42 2.14
N GLY A 238 -2.89 -13.35 3.34
CA GLY A 238 -1.82 -14.24 3.76
C GLY A 238 -2.32 -15.65 4.03
N ASP A 239 -1.46 -16.65 3.86
CA ASP A 239 -1.76 -18.04 4.20
C ASP A 239 -1.63 -18.29 5.71
N LYS A 240 -0.70 -17.59 6.36
CA LYS A 240 -0.39 -17.70 7.79
C LYS A 240 -0.63 -16.40 8.55
N SER A 241 -0.51 -15.26 7.89
CA SER A 241 -0.77 -13.95 8.45
C SER A 241 -2.24 -13.54 8.31
N THR A 242 -2.68 -12.65 9.18
CA THR A 242 -4.08 -12.31 9.38
C THR A 242 -4.34 -10.81 9.32
N TYR A 243 -5.61 -10.43 9.33
CA TYR A 243 -6.02 -9.03 9.49
C TYR A 243 -5.47 -8.38 10.79
N ALA A 244 -5.35 -9.16 11.87
CA ALA A 244 -4.75 -8.65 13.11
C ALA A 244 -3.26 -8.35 12.91
N ASP A 245 -2.55 -9.17 12.12
CA ASP A 245 -1.12 -8.97 11.86
C ASP A 245 -0.86 -7.69 11.04
N ILE A 246 -1.71 -7.37 10.05
CA ILE A 246 -1.53 -6.12 9.30
C ILE A 246 -1.76 -4.89 10.19
N LEU A 247 -2.77 -4.91 11.05
CA LEU A 247 -3.01 -3.82 12.01
C LEU A 247 -1.87 -3.69 13.03
N ASP A 248 -1.33 -4.81 13.52
CA ASP A 248 -0.19 -4.83 14.42
C ASP A 248 1.08 -4.32 13.74
N SER A 249 1.35 -4.76 12.52
CA SER A 249 2.46 -4.28 11.68
C SER A 249 2.45 -2.75 11.53
N VAL A 250 1.29 -2.16 11.25
CA VAL A 250 1.17 -0.71 11.15
C VAL A 250 1.38 -0.04 12.50
N ARG A 251 0.68 -0.49 13.57
CA ARG A 251 0.76 0.14 14.89
C ARG A 251 2.16 0.08 15.48
N THR A 252 2.82 -1.08 15.40
CA THR A 252 4.08 -1.31 16.12
C THR A 252 5.31 -0.93 15.34
N LYS A 253 5.24 -0.96 14.00
CA LYS A 253 6.40 -0.71 13.14
C LYS A 253 6.29 0.58 12.35
N LEU A 254 5.18 0.81 11.66
CA LEU A 254 5.07 1.98 10.79
C LEU A 254 4.77 3.25 11.59
N PHE A 255 3.88 3.18 12.58
CA PHE A 255 3.59 4.33 13.47
C PHE A 255 4.70 4.65 14.48
N ALA A 256 5.74 3.81 14.56
CA ALA A 256 6.97 4.13 15.28
C ALA A 256 7.95 4.99 14.46
N LEU A 257 7.70 5.17 13.16
CA LEU A 257 8.47 6.07 12.31
C LEU A 257 8.14 7.54 12.63
N ASP A 258 9.01 8.43 12.14
CA ASP A 258 8.79 9.87 12.24
C ASP A 258 7.47 10.27 11.58
N ASP A 259 6.71 11.16 12.20
CA ASP A 259 5.41 11.64 11.71
C ASP A 259 5.49 12.28 10.32
N ALA A 260 6.63 12.90 10.00
CA ALA A 260 6.89 13.51 8.69
C ALA A 260 7.28 12.48 7.60
N THR A 261 7.40 11.18 7.94
CA THR A 261 7.71 10.16 6.94
C THR A 261 6.61 10.12 5.87
N VAL A 262 7.00 10.35 4.62
CA VAL A 262 6.10 10.26 3.47
C VAL A 262 5.87 8.79 3.14
N VAL A 263 4.60 8.39 3.03
CA VAL A 263 4.19 7.03 2.67
C VAL A 263 3.81 7.01 1.19
N MET A 264 4.49 6.16 0.43
CA MET A 264 4.25 5.88 -0.98
C MET A 264 3.60 4.49 -1.10
N PRO A 265 2.26 4.42 -1.17
CA PRO A 265 1.53 3.16 -1.09
C PRO A 265 1.51 2.38 -2.41
N GLY A 266 1.21 1.08 -2.34
CA GLY A 266 0.97 0.24 -3.51
C GLY A 266 -0.26 0.63 -4.31
N HIS A 267 -1.23 1.29 -3.66
CA HIS A 267 -2.45 1.82 -4.29
C HIS A 267 -2.83 3.18 -3.71
N GLY A 268 -3.48 4.01 -4.52
CA GLY A 268 -3.94 5.34 -4.10
C GLY A 268 -2.83 6.38 -4.00
N PRO A 269 -3.11 7.54 -3.40
CA PRO A 269 -2.21 8.68 -3.33
C PRO A 269 -1.17 8.56 -2.22
N PRO A 270 -0.07 9.36 -2.28
CA PRO A 270 0.85 9.53 -1.16
C PRO A 270 0.15 10.09 0.08
N THR A 271 0.68 9.70 1.26
CA THR A 271 0.26 10.22 2.57
C THR A 271 1.47 10.40 3.48
N THR A 272 1.27 10.66 4.77
CA THR A 272 2.32 10.66 5.79
C THR A 272 1.92 9.81 6.99
N ILE A 273 2.89 9.45 7.82
CA ILE A 273 2.60 8.75 9.09
C ILE A 273 1.70 9.61 9.99
N ALA A 274 1.90 10.93 10.02
CA ALA A 274 1.03 11.84 10.78
C ALA A 274 -0.42 11.82 10.28
N GLU A 275 -0.63 11.92 8.97
CA GLU A 275 -1.97 11.87 8.35
C GLU A 275 -2.68 10.56 8.67
N GLU A 276 -1.98 9.43 8.57
CA GLU A 276 -2.57 8.13 8.87
C GLU A 276 -2.90 7.95 10.36
N LYS A 277 -2.06 8.45 11.25
CA LYS A 277 -2.39 8.50 12.69
C LYS A 277 -3.63 9.36 12.97
N ALA A 278 -3.82 10.44 12.23
CA ALA A 278 -4.92 11.38 12.44
C ALA A 278 -6.24 10.93 11.77
N HIS A 279 -6.19 10.31 10.60
CA HIS A 279 -7.36 10.14 9.73
C HIS A 279 -7.71 8.70 9.36
N ASN A 280 -6.78 7.74 9.51
CA ASN A 280 -7.05 6.35 9.13
C ASN A 280 -8.01 5.67 10.13
N PRO A 281 -9.20 5.21 9.70
CA PRO A 281 -10.22 4.68 10.59
C PRO A 281 -9.86 3.33 11.24
N PHE A 282 -8.83 2.63 10.75
CA PHE A 282 -8.36 1.38 11.35
C PHE A 282 -7.51 1.57 12.63
N PHE A 283 -7.19 2.85 12.97
CA PHE A 283 -6.27 3.16 14.08
C PHE A 283 -6.75 4.27 15.02
#